data_f28500667b00f4bdd4895d1585eada16
#
_entry.id   f28500667b00f4bdd4895d1585eada16
#
_cell.length_a   1.000
_cell.length_b   1.000
_cell.length_c   1.000
_cell.angle_alpha   90.00
_cell.angle_beta   90.00
_cell.angle_gamma   90.00
#
_symmetry.space_group_name_H-M   'P 1'
#
loop_
_entity.id
_entity.type
_entity.pdbx_description
1 polymer ?
#
loop_
_entity_poly.entity_id
_entity_poly.type
_entity_poly.pdbx_seq_one_letter_code
_entity_poly.pdbx_strand_id
1 'polypeptide(L)'
;MSQKHLLTFIQTTYKKDADRIVLEKIGRMMTLQQVFHSLNMDPYDLTVDSLDVHAGRHTFHRFDKFNAKYNPVGANELREIFLKTDNYINGEYFALIMKEVAHDLEESKYQYAEPRLSIYGSSPDEWESLAKWFIEHKVYSPNMKWMIQVPRIYDIFKSKKLVPNFARMLKNIFFPLFEATLNPQKHKELHNFLKYVSGFDSVDDESKHSDHMFSFGSPKPEQWTTDDNPPYSYYIFYMYANIMVLNNLRKELGLSTFQFRPHCGEAGSITNLVSAFLAADNISHGLNLKKSPVLQYLYYLTQVPIAMSPLSNNSLFLEYSKNPFRDFLHKGLCVSLSTDDPM
;
A
#
# COMPACT_ATOMS: atom_id res chain seq x y z
N MET A 1 12.08 0.69 -2.53
CA MET A 1 13.26 0.39 -1.66
C MET A 1 13.71 -1.01 -2.00
N SER A 2 14.99 -1.28 -2.18
CA SER A 2 15.49 -2.65 -2.38
C SER A 2 15.94 -3.24 -1.04
N GLN A 3 16.05 -4.59 -0.97
CA GLN A 3 16.63 -5.27 0.21
C GLN A 3 18.03 -4.75 0.54
N LYS A 4 18.82 -4.43 -0.48
CA LYS A 4 20.17 -3.86 -0.30
C LYS A 4 20.13 -2.52 0.44
N HIS A 5 19.20 -1.64 0.12
CA HIS A 5 19.05 -0.37 0.86
C HIS A 5 18.73 -0.64 2.32
N LEU A 6 17.76 -1.49 2.60
CA LEU A 6 17.36 -1.81 3.98
C LEU A 6 18.50 -2.47 4.75
N LEU A 7 19.19 -3.44 4.16
CA LEU A 7 20.32 -4.13 4.79
C LEU A 7 21.45 -3.16 5.14
N THR A 8 21.88 -2.37 4.16
CA THR A 8 22.96 -1.39 4.36
C THR A 8 22.58 -0.38 5.44
N PHE A 9 21.34 0.08 5.43
CA PHE A 9 20.82 1.01 6.43
C PHE A 9 20.81 0.40 7.83
N ILE A 10 20.32 -0.83 7.99
CA ILE A 10 20.29 -1.54 9.28
C ILE A 10 21.72 -1.65 9.85
N GLN A 11 22.68 -2.13 9.05
CA GLN A 11 24.07 -2.33 9.49
C GLN A 11 24.74 -1.00 9.84
N THR A 12 24.54 0.03 9.02
CA THR A 12 25.12 1.35 9.26
C THR A 12 24.52 2.00 10.52
N THR A 13 23.20 1.89 10.69
CA THR A 13 22.49 2.42 11.84
C THR A 13 22.90 1.69 13.12
N TYR A 14 23.01 0.37 13.09
CA TYR A 14 23.47 -0.39 14.25
C TYR A 14 24.87 0.02 14.69
N LYS A 15 25.80 0.22 13.75
CA LYS A 15 27.15 0.69 14.07
C LYS A 15 27.16 2.05 14.75
N LYS A 16 26.20 2.91 14.42
CA LYS A 16 26.14 4.30 14.90
C LYS A 16 25.29 4.45 16.17
N ASP A 17 24.17 3.76 16.24
CA ASP A 17 23.09 3.98 17.20
C ASP A 17 22.81 2.74 18.08
N ALA A 18 23.79 1.84 18.29
CA ALA A 18 23.60 0.58 19.03
C ALA A 18 22.97 0.79 20.43
N ASP A 19 23.37 1.85 21.13
CA ASP A 19 22.92 2.19 22.49
C ASP A 19 21.66 3.06 22.52
N ARG A 20 21.13 3.45 21.37
CA ARG A 20 19.91 4.26 21.27
C ARG A 20 18.70 3.44 21.65
N ILE A 21 17.83 3.99 22.51
CA ILE A 21 16.52 3.39 22.81
C ILE A 21 15.63 3.55 21.57
N VAL A 22 15.11 2.43 21.05
CA VAL A 22 14.35 2.38 19.79
C VAL A 22 13.00 1.69 19.94
N LEU A 23 12.77 0.99 21.05
CA LEU A 23 11.57 0.20 21.28
C LEU A 23 11.17 0.23 22.74
N GLU A 24 9.86 0.31 22.99
CA GLU A 24 9.26 0.03 24.29
C GLU A 24 8.40 -1.23 24.19
N LYS A 25 8.69 -2.24 25.00
CA LYS A 25 7.94 -3.49 25.03
C LYS A 25 7.60 -3.88 26.46
N ILE A 26 6.30 -3.93 26.78
CA ILE A 26 5.80 -4.29 28.12
C ILE A 26 6.44 -3.41 29.23
N GLY A 27 6.47 -2.09 29.00
CA GLY A 27 7.06 -1.12 29.94
C GLY A 27 8.58 -1.16 30.07
N ARG A 28 9.27 -1.93 29.21
CA ARG A 28 10.74 -2.00 29.17
C ARG A 28 11.28 -1.29 27.94
N MET A 29 12.12 -0.30 28.18
CA MET A 29 12.87 0.38 27.14
C MET A 29 14.02 -0.51 26.64
N MET A 30 14.17 -0.63 25.33
CA MET A 30 15.20 -1.46 24.70
C MET A 30 16.03 -0.63 23.74
N THR A 31 17.35 -0.75 23.86
CA THR A 31 18.29 -0.20 22.89
C THR A 31 18.28 -1.07 21.62
N LEU A 32 18.81 -0.51 20.53
CA LEU A 32 18.90 -1.24 19.26
C LEU A 32 19.73 -2.54 19.44
N GLN A 33 20.83 -2.47 20.18
CA GLN A 33 21.64 -3.65 20.52
C GLN A 33 20.85 -4.69 21.31
N GLN A 34 20.07 -4.26 22.32
CA GLN A 34 19.26 -5.18 23.12
C GLN A 34 18.17 -5.85 22.29
N VAL A 35 17.58 -5.15 21.31
CA VAL A 35 16.59 -5.74 20.38
C VAL A 35 17.27 -6.85 19.57
N PHE A 36 18.39 -6.58 18.90
CA PHE A 36 19.10 -7.61 18.12
C PHE A 36 19.53 -8.80 18.98
N HIS A 37 20.04 -8.54 20.18
CA HIS A 37 20.41 -9.61 21.12
C HIS A 37 19.17 -10.46 21.52
N SER A 38 18.02 -9.84 21.78
CA SER A 38 16.79 -10.56 22.13
C SER A 38 16.26 -11.43 20.99
N LEU A 39 16.62 -11.12 19.76
CA LEU A 39 16.26 -11.86 18.54
C LEU A 39 17.30 -12.96 18.20
N ASN A 40 18.38 -13.08 18.98
CA ASN A 40 19.53 -13.92 18.67
C ASN A 40 20.11 -13.63 17.27
N MET A 41 20.20 -12.37 16.88
CA MET A 41 20.64 -11.94 15.55
C MET A 41 21.85 -11.01 15.66
N ASP A 42 22.85 -11.21 14.79
CA ASP A 42 23.88 -10.22 14.53
C ASP A 42 23.53 -9.44 13.27
N PRO A 43 23.42 -8.10 13.31
CA PRO A 43 23.17 -7.30 12.13
C PRO A 43 24.16 -7.50 10.98
N TYR A 44 25.41 -7.89 11.30
CA TYR A 44 26.45 -8.12 10.31
C TYR A 44 26.37 -9.50 9.64
N ASP A 45 25.65 -10.45 10.25
CA ASP A 45 25.34 -11.75 9.64
C ASP A 45 24.13 -11.69 8.70
N LEU A 46 23.40 -10.57 8.71
CA LEU A 46 22.30 -10.37 7.80
C LEU A 46 22.79 -10.22 6.35
N THR A 47 22.16 -10.94 5.45
CA THR A 47 22.40 -10.87 4.00
C THR A 47 21.15 -10.40 3.27
N VAL A 48 21.28 -10.07 1.99
CA VAL A 48 20.11 -9.80 1.13
C VAL A 48 19.15 -11.00 1.14
N ASP A 49 19.68 -12.21 1.12
CA ASP A 49 18.85 -13.44 1.17
C ASP A 49 18.08 -13.59 2.49
N SER A 50 18.61 -13.05 3.59
CA SER A 50 17.91 -13.02 4.89
C SER A 50 16.65 -12.15 4.85
N LEU A 51 16.63 -11.14 3.98
CA LEU A 51 15.53 -10.22 3.77
C LEU A 51 14.60 -10.67 2.65
N ASP A 52 14.99 -11.70 1.88
CA ASP A 52 14.21 -12.18 0.76
C ASP A 52 13.04 -13.06 1.22
N VAL A 53 11.92 -12.89 0.56
CA VAL A 53 10.73 -13.70 0.80
C VAL A 53 10.62 -14.76 -0.30
N HIS A 54 11.23 -15.91 -0.05
CA HIS A 54 11.11 -17.03 -0.97
C HIS A 54 9.70 -17.62 -0.93
N ALA A 55 8.92 -17.39 -1.98
CA ALA A 55 7.65 -18.05 -2.16
C ALA A 55 7.86 -19.56 -2.43
N GLY A 56 7.15 -20.40 -1.70
CA GLY A 56 7.18 -21.84 -1.93
C GLY A 56 6.60 -22.21 -3.31
N ARG A 57 6.98 -23.36 -3.87
CA ARG A 57 6.50 -23.86 -5.18
C ARG A 57 4.99 -24.15 -5.25
N HIS A 58 4.30 -24.20 -4.10
CA HIS A 58 2.86 -24.46 -4.04
C HIS A 58 2.06 -23.15 -4.08
N THR A 59 1.28 -22.97 -5.13
CA THR A 59 0.54 -21.76 -5.47
C THR A 59 -0.49 -21.34 -4.40
N PHE A 60 -1.11 -22.29 -3.72
CA PHE A 60 -2.22 -22.03 -2.78
C PHE A 60 -1.82 -21.39 -1.45
N HIS A 61 -0.54 -21.39 -1.10
CA HIS A 61 -0.05 -20.84 0.17
C HIS A 61 1.06 -19.80 0.00
N ARG A 62 1.28 -19.32 -1.23
CA ARG A 62 2.35 -18.34 -1.50
C ARG A 62 2.07 -17.02 -0.80
N PHE A 63 0.85 -16.52 -0.89
CA PHE A 63 0.46 -15.25 -0.29
C PHE A 63 0.43 -15.32 1.24
N ASP A 64 -0.09 -16.39 1.82
CA ASP A 64 -0.07 -16.60 3.28
C ASP A 64 1.37 -16.70 3.81
N LYS A 65 2.24 -17.41 3.11
CA LYS A 65 3.66 -17.49 3.45
C LYS A 65 4.37 -16.15 3.28
N PHE A 66 4.02 -15.38 2.24
CA PHE A 66 4.51 -14.03 2.03
C PHE A 66 4.07 -13.10 3.16
N ASN A 67 2.79 -13.07 3.50
CA ASN A 67 2.28 -12.27 4.60
C ASN A 67 2.89 -12.64 5.95
N ALA A 68 3.07 -13.93 6.21
CA ALA A 68 3.73 -14.40 7.43
C ALA A 68 5.21 -14.01 7.51
N LYS A 69 5.87 -13.83 6.36
CA LYS A 69 7.28 -13.46 6.24
C LYS A 69 7.52 -12.01 5.83
N TYR A 70 6.45 -11.25 5.56
CA TYR A 70 6.53 -9.82 5.20
C TYR A 70 7.01 -8.96 6.37
N ASN A 71 7.94 -9.51 7.11
CA ASN A 71 8.76 -8.80 8.06
C ASN A 71 10.19 -8.93 7.60
N PRO A 72 10.92 -7.84 7.45
CA PRO A 72 12.36 -7.93 7.26
C PRO A 72 12.91 -8.88 8.33
N VAL A 73 13.55 -9.95 7.90
CA VAL A 73 14.18 -10.91 8.80
C VAL A 73 13.21 -11.75 9.67
N GLY A 74 11.90 -11.74 9.37
CA GLY A 74 10.90 -12.49 10.14
C GLY A 74 10.66 -11.98 11.57
N ALA A 75 11.19 -10.82 11.93
CA ALA A 75 11.07 -10.23 13.26
C ALA A 75 10.17 -8.97 13.22
N ASN A 76 9.05 -9.03 13.92
CA ASN A 76 8.10 -7.91 14.04
C ASN A 76 8.76 -6.66 14.63
N GLU A 77 9.69 -6.82 15.57
CA GLU A 77 10.43 -5.75 16.21
C GLU A 77 11.24 -4.92 15.22
N LEU A 78 11.91 -5.57 14.26
CA LEU A 78 12.68 -4.86 13.24
C LEU A 78 11.79 -4.09 12.29
N ARG A 79 10.64 -4.65 11.91
CA ARG A 79 9.65 -3.93 11.13
C ARG A 79 9.12 -2.71 11.87
N GLU A 80 8.81 -2.87 13.17
CA GLU A 80 8.36 -1.79 14.03
C GLU A 80 9.37 -0.65 14.07
N ILE A 81 10.65 -0.95 14.23
CA ILE A 81 11.72 0.04 14.35
C ILE A 81 12.02 0.72 13.01
N PHE A 82 12.15 -0.05 11.92
CA PHE A 82 12.72 0.44 10.67
C PHE A 82 11.68 0.81 9.60
N LEU A 83 10.44 0.31 9.67
CA LEU A 83 9.45 0.45 8.58
C LEU A 83 8.10 1.04 9.03
N LYS A 84 8.00 1.56 10.26
CA LYS A 84 6.80 2.22 10.77
C LYS A 84 7.00 3.71 10.91
N THR A 85 5.93 4.47 10.68
CA THR A 85 5.91 5.93 10.81
C THR A 85 5.56 6.40 12.21
N ASP A 86 4.90 5.54 12.99
CA ASP A 86 4.30 5.82 14.31
C ASP A 86 4.92 4.99 15.45
N ASN A 87 6.21 4.67 15.35
CA ASN A 87 6.96 3.90 16.35
C ASN A 87 7.55 4.79 17.45
N TYR A 88 8.27 4.16 18.40
CA TYR A 88 8.91 4.82 19.56
C TYR A 88 9.83 5.98 19.17
N ILE A 89 10.50 5.90 18.03
CA ILE A 89 11.40 6.95 17.50
C ILE A 89 10.71 7.86 16.45
N ASN A 90 9.36 7.91 16.44
CA ASN A 90 8.58 8.72 15.52
C ASN A 90 8.92 8.48 14.03
N GLY A 91 9.19 7.24 13.66
CA GLY A 91 9.46 6.85 12.28
C GLY A 91 10.74 7.41 11.67
N GLU A 92 11.69 7.87 12.50
CA GLU A 92 12.91 8.52 12.03
C GLU A 92 13.72 7.64 11.09
N TYR A 93 13.94 6.35 11.43
CA TYR A 93 14.71 5.46 10.58
C TYR A 93 14.03 5.20 9.24
N PHE A 94 12.70 5.02 9.24
CA PHE A 94 11.96 4.88 8.00
C PHE A 94 12.08 6.13 7.12
N ALA A 95 11.99 7.32 7.72
CA ALA A 95 12.17 8.57 6.99
C ALA A 95 13.58 8.70 6.39
N LEU A 96 14.62 8.31 7.12
CA LEU A 96 16.00 8.33 6.63
C LEU A 96 16.19 7.37 5.44
N ILE A 97 15.69 6.15 5.53
CA ILE A 97 15.70 5.18 4.41
C ILE A 97 15.00 5.77 3.19
N MET A 98 13.82 6.37 3.36
CA MET A 98 13.07 6.92 2.24
C MET A 98 13.78 8.12 1.58
N LYS A 99 14.51 8.92 2.33
CA LYS A 99 15.36 10.00 1.78
C LYS A 99 16.51 9.45 0.97
N GLU A 100 17.14 8.39 1.45
CA GLU A 100 18.23 7.72 0.74
C GLU A 100 17.73 7.14 -0.60
N VAL A 101 16.57 6.46 -0.57
CA VAL A 101 15.89 5.97 -1.80
C VAL A 101 15.54 7.11 -2.76
N ALA A 102 15.01 8.22 -2.24
CA ALA A 102 14.68 9.38 -3.08
C ALA A 102 15.93 9.99 -3.75
N HIS A 103 17.03 10.06 -3.01
CA HIS A 103 18.32 10.52 -3.55
C HIS A 103 18.83 9.60 -4.65
N ASP A 104 18.82 8.29 -4.44
CA ASP A 104 19.25 7.31 -5.43
C ASP A 104 18.38 7.35 -6.70
N LEU A 105 17.08 7.57 -6.57
CA LEU A 105 16.19 7.76 -7.72
C LEU A 105 16.53 9.02 -8.51
N GLU A 106 16.85 10.12 -7.83
CA GLU A 106 17.27 11.37 -8.46
C GLU A 106 18.61 11.23 -9.20
N GLU A 107 19.61 10.59 -8.57
CA GLU A 107 20.91 10.30 -9.19
C GLU A 107 20.77 9.36 -10.39
N SER A 108 19.89 8.39 -10.32
CA SER A 108 19.57 7.45 -11.40
C SER A 108 18.71 8.06 -12.52
N LYS A 109 18.43 9.37 -12.45
CA LYS A 109 17.65 10.12 -13.46
C LYS A 109 16.20 9.65 -13.62
N TYR A 110 15.60 9.12 -12.56
CA TYR A 110 14.16 8.89 -12.57
C TYR A 110 13.42 10.20 -12.68
N GLN A 111 12.52 10.31 -13.63
CA GLN A 111 11.68 11.50 -13.81
C GLN A 111 10.52 11.52 -12.81
N TYR A 112 9.91 10.34 -12.58
CA TYR A 112 8.80 10.17 -11.67
C TYR A 112 8.89 8.83 -10.96
N ALA A 113 8.57 8.84 -9.67
CA ALA A 113 8.36 7.65 -8.86
C ALA A 113 7.09 7.84 -8.01
N GLU A 114 6.32 6.77 -7.83
CA GLU A 114 5.09 6.77 -7.03
C GLU A 114 5.12 5.65 -5.99
N PRO A 115 5.87 5.82 -4.88
CA PRO A 115 5.83 4.86 -3.79
C PRO A 115 4.49 4.92 -3.05
N ARG A 116 4.17 3.86 -2.29
CA ARG A 116 2.91 3.74 -1.56
C ARG A 116 3.12 3.85 -0.06
N LEU A 117 2.22 4.60 0.60
CA LEU A 117 2.04 4.66 2.05
C LEU A 117 0.64 4.18 2.39
N SER A 118 0.47 3.51 3.53
CA SER A 118 -0.82 2.94 3.91
C SER A 118 -1.58 3.84 4.87
N ILE A 119 -2.89 3.95 4.63
CA ILE A 119 -3.92 4.41 5.56
C ILE A 119 -4.91 3.27 5.72
N TYR A 120 -5.13 2.85 6.94
CA TYR A 120 -5.93 1.67 7.24
C TYR A 120 -7.41 1.98 7.49
N GLY A 121 -7.71 3.17 8.01
CA GLY A 121 -9.07 3.58 8.40
C GLY A 121 -9.52 3.01 9.73
N SER A 122 -8.60 2.53 10.56
CA SER A 122 -8.89 2.04 11.92
C SER A 122 -9.16 3.19 12.90
N SER A 123 -8.51 4.35 12.69
CA SER A 123 -8.63 5.56 13.51
C SER A 123 -8.75 6.82 12.64
N PRO A 124 -9.44 7.87 13.09
CA PRO A 124 -9.48 9.15 12.39
C PRO A 124 -8.14 9.90 12.40
N ASP A 125 -7.22 9.55 13.31
CA ASP A 125 -5.96 10.26 13.54
C ASP A 125 -4.82 9.80 12.61
N GLU A 126 -5.02 8.71 11.86
CA GLU A 126 -3.99 8.12 10.98
C GLU A 126 -3.44 9.15 9.98
N TRP A 127 -4.31 9.98 9.39
CA TRP A 127 -3.91 10.98 8.41
C TRP A 127 -3.04 12.09 9.00
N GLU A 128 -3.42 12.60 10.16
CA GLU A 128 -2.65 13.66 10.83
C GLU A 128 -1.28 13.13 11.27
N SER A 129 -1.23 11.91 11.82
CA SER A 129 0.02 11.25 12.21
C SER A 129 0.95 11.04 11.01
N LEU A 130 0.41 10.52 9.89
CA LEU A 130 1.19 10.31 8.68
C LEU A 130 1.68 11.62 8.07
N ALA A 131 0.83 12.64 7.99
CA ALA A 131 1.15 13.94 7.44
C ALA A 131 2.21 14.66 8.29
N LYS A 132 2.08 14.60 9.61
CA LYS A 132 3.05 15.15 10.55
C LYS A 132 4.42 14.50 10.35
N TRP A 133 4.48 13.16 10.36
CA TRP A 133 5.70 12.41 10.07
C TRP A 133 6.33 12.84 8.74
N PHE A 134 5.54 12.90 7.69
CA PHE A 134 6.00 13.24 6.34
C PHE A 134 6.62 14.64 6.25
N ILE A 135 5.96 15.63 6.84
CA ILE A 135 6.40 17.04 6.80
C ILE A 135 7.58 17.27 7.74
N GLU A 136 7.54 16.77 8.99
CA GLU A 136 8.60 16.95 9.97
C GLU A 136 9.92 16.32 9.51
N HIS A 137 9.84 15.12 8.97
CA HIS A 137 11.01 14.42 8.44
C HIS A 137 11.39 14.82 7.01
N LYS A 138 10.60 15.68 6.34
CA LYS A 138 10.85 16.14 4.97
C LYS A 138 11.01 14.98 3.96
N VAL A 139 10.10 14.03 3.99
CA VAL A 139 10.11 12.83 3.14
C VAL A 139 9.48 13.14 1.77
N TYR A 140 10.01 14.12 1.07
CA TYR A 140 9.52 14.53 -0.24
C TYR A 140 10.67 14.84 -1.20
N SER A 141 10.42 14.62 -2.47
CA SER A 141 11.31 14.93 -3.59
C SER A 141 10.48 15.52 -4.74
N PRO A 142 11.07 16.40 -5.57
CA PRO A 142 10.37 16.95 -6.73
C PRO A 142 9.95 15.88 -7.74
N ASN A 143 10.66 14.76 -7.79
CA ASN A 143 10.43 13.67 -8.73
C ASN A 143 9.59 12.53 -8.13
N MET A 144 9.01 12.73 -6.94
CA MET A 144 8.28 11.70 -6.22
C MET A 144 6.91 12.19 -5.79
N LYS A 145 5.87 11.41 -6.12
CA LYS A 145 4.52 11.55 -5.61
C LYS A 145 4.14 10.28 -4.87
N TRP A 146 3.19 10.38 -3.96
CA TRP A 146 2.81 9.27 -3.12
C TRP A 146 1.42 8.78 -3.46
N MET A 147 1.26 7.48 -3.56
CA MET A 147 -0.05 6.85 -3.57
C MET A 147 -0.42 6.38 -2.17
N ILE A 148 -1.67 6.58 -1.81
CA ILE A 148 -2.20 6.12 -0.53
C ILE A 148 -2.89 4.79 -0.73
N GLN A 149 -2.33 3.76 -0.12
CA GLN A 149 -2.82 2.39 -0.18
C GLN A 149 -3.81 2.14 0.96
N VAL A 150 -5.02 1.74 0.62
CA VAL A 150 -6.06 1.36 1.60
C VAL A 150 -6.26 -0.14 1.55
N PRO A 151 -5.79 -0.89 2.57
CA PRO A 151 -6.01 -2.32 2.65
C PRO A 151 -7.49 -2.66 2.89
N ARG A 152 -7.98 -3.70 2.21
CA ARG A 152 -9.36 -4.20 2.38
C ARG A 152 -9.43 -5.21 3.53
N ILE A 153 -9.26 -4.74 4.76
CA ILE A 153 -9.15 -5.53 5.99
C ILE A 153 -10.17 -5.07 7.05
N TYR A 154 -11.35 -4.70 6.63
CA TYR A 154 -12.44 -4.31 7.55
C TYR A 154 -12.76 -5.42 8.58
N ASP A 155 -12.76 -6.68 8.16
CA ASP A 155 -12.93 -7.87 8.99
C ASP A 155 -12.00 -7.88 10.22
N ILE A 156 -10.72 -7.56 10.01
CA ILE A 156 -9.72 -7.47 11.09
C ILE A 156 -10.06 -6.34 12.07
N PHE A 157 -10.47 -5.18 11.57
CA PHE A 157 -10.80 -4.04 12.44
C PHE A 157 -12.12 -4.24 13.17
N LYS A 158 -13.07 -4.88 12.52
CA LYS A 158 -14.36 -5.23 13.11
C LYS A 158 -14.19 -6.27 14.22
N SER A 159 -13.46 -7.35 13.99
CA SER A 159 -13.18 -8.39 14.99
C SER A 159 -12.41 -7.84 16.21
N LYS A 160 -11.51 -6.89 15.99
CA LYS A 160 -10.77 -6.17 17.05
C LYS A 160 -11.58 -5.04 17.70
N LYS A 161 -12.83 -4.83 17.31
CA LYS A 161 -13.73 -3.77 17.81
C LYS A 161 -13.18 -2.33 17.62
N LEU A 162 -12.31 -2.11 16.64
CA LEU A 162 -11.77 -0.79 16.31
C LEU A 162 -12.79 0.06 15.54
N VAL A 163 -13.62 -0.59 14.72
CA VAL A 163 -14.70 0.07 13.98
C VAL A 163 -16.04 -0.65 14.21
N PRO A 164 -17.17 0.06 14.41
CA PRO A 164 -18.48 -0.55 14.63
C PRO A 164 -19.11 -1.08 13.33
N ASN A 165 -18.81 -0.46 12.19
CA ASN A 165 -19.36 -0.77 10.87
C ASN A 165 -18.45 -0.26 9.76
N PHE A 166 -18.75 -0.61 8.51
CA PHE A 166 -17.95 -0.20 7.36
C PHE A 166 -18.00 1.32 7.10
N ALA A 167 -19.11 2.00 7.41
CA ALA A 167 -19.20 3.44 7.28
C ALA A 167 -18.19 4.17 8.17
N ARG A 168 -17.90 3.66 9.38
CA ARG A 168 -16.88 4.24 10.25
C ARG A 168 -15.48 4.15 9.62
N MET A 169 -15.14 3.01 9.03
CA MET A 169 -13.87 2.86 8.32
C MET A 169 -13.78 3.87 7.17
N LEU A 170 -14.80 3.98 6.31
CA LEU A 170 -14.83 4.97 5.23
C LEU A 170 -14.72 6.40 5.76
N LYS A 171 -15.42 6.71 6.87
CA LYS A 171 -15.33 8.02 7.52
C LYS A 171 -13.92 8.31 8.00
N ASN A 172 -13.24 7.35 8.63
CA ASN A 172 -11.86 7.53 9.09
C ASN A 172 -10.91 7.79 7.92
N ILE A 173 -11.16 7.18 6.75
CA ILE A 173 -10.34 7.37 5.54
C ILE A 173 -10.61 8.73 4.89
N PHE A 174 -11.86 9.09 4.66
CA PHE A 174 -12.20 10.22 3.78
C PHE A 174 -12.52 11.52 4.50
N PHE A 175 -13.13 11.47 5.69
CA PHE A 175 -13.53 12.68 6.41
C PHE A 175 -12.37 13.64 6.72
N PRO A 176 -11.18 13.18 7.16
CA PRO A 176 -10.03 14.07 7.36
C PRO A 176 -9.60 14.79 6.08
N LEU A 177 -9.78 14.16 4.92
CA LEU A 177 -9.43 14.76 3.62
C LEU A 177 -10.39 15.90 3.23
N PHE A 178 -11.69 15.72 3.51
CA PHE A 178 -12.68 16.78 3.34
C PHE A 178 -12.40 17.96 4.28
N GLU A 179 -12.12 17.68 5.54
CA GLU A 179 -11.78 18.71 6.53
C GLU A 179 -10.52 19.50 6.13
N ALA A 180 -9.44 18.79 5.74
CA ALA A 180 -8.20 19.45 5.30
C ALA A 180 -8.38 20.25 3.99
N THR A 181 -9.33 19.86 3.16
CA THR A 181 -9.66 20.57 1.92
C THR A 181 -10.46 21.83 2.21
N LEU A 182 -11.44 21.78 3.12
CA LEU A 182 -12.29 22.90 3.49
C LEU A 182 -11.61 23.87 4.48
N ASN A 183 -10.81 23.34 5.39
CA ASN A 183 -10.18 24.07 6.49
C ASN A 183 -8.65 23.91 6.51
N PRO A 184 -7.93 24.35 5.46
CA PRO A 184 -6.49 24.09 5.31
C PRO A 184 -5.63 24.68 6.43
N GLN A 185 -6.08 25.76 7.07
CA GLN A 185 -5.34 26.37 8.18
C GLN A 185 -5.42 25.54 9.48
N LYS A 186 -6.52 24.82 9.68
CA LYS A 186 -6.71 23.93 10.83
C LYS A 186 -5.92 22.62 10.67
N HIS A 187 -5.78 22.12 9.44
CA HIS A 187 -5.14 20.86 9.09
C HIS A 187 -3.91 21.09 8.19
N LYS A 188 -3.01 21.95 8.65
CA LYS A 188 -1.90 22.49 7.84
C LYS A 188 -0.95 21.42 7.32
N GLU A 189 -0.56 20.47 8.19
CA GLU A 189 0.34 19.39 7.84
C GLU A 189 -0.32 18.48 6.79
N LEU A 190 -1.56 18.05 7.04
CA LEU A 190 -2.32 17.22 6.11
C LEU A 190 -2.56 17.94 4.78
N HIS A 191 -2.99 19.21 4.80
CA HIS A 191 -3.16 19.98 3.58
C HIS A 191 -1.87 20.06 2.75
N ASN A 192 -0.72 20.25 3.39
CA ASN A 192 0.57 20.28 2.71
C ASN A 192 0.99 18.90 2.19
N PHE A 193 0.77 17.84 2.96
CA PHE A 193 1.04 16.47 2.53
C PHE A 193 0.25 16.11 1.27
N LEU A 194 -1.03 16.49 1.20
CA LEU A 194 -1.89 16.20 0.05
C LEU A 194 -1.41 16.78 -1.28
N LYS A 195 -0.51 17.76 -1.27
CA LYS A 195 0.14 18.28 -2.50
C LYS A 195 1.10 17.26 -3.13
N TYR A 196 1.56 16.29 -2.33
CA TYR A 196 2.46 15.22 -2.77
C TYR A 196 1.72 13.90 -3.05
N VAL A 197 0.42 13.84 -2.79
CA VAL A 197 -0.41 12.66 -3.06
C VAL A 197 -0.94 12.69 -4.48
N SER A 198 -0.72 11.62 -5.25
CA SER A 198 -1.23 11.46 -6.62
C SER A 198 -2.54 10.71 -6.70
N GLY A 199 -2.82 9.81 -5.78
CA GLY A 199 -4.03 8.99 -5.82
C GLY A 199 -4.13 7.95 -4.72
N PHE A 200 -5.14 7.11 -4.88
CA PHE A 200 -5.50 6.05 -3.95
C PHE A 200 -5.40 4.68 -4.61
N ASP A 201 -4.91 3.74 -3.85
CA ASP A 201 -4.88 2.32 -4.15
C ASP A 201 -5.81 1.58 -3.18
N SER A 202 -6.24 0.38 -3.55
CA SER A 202 -6.98 -0.53 -2.68
C SER A 202 -6.42 -1.93 -2.84
N VAL A 203 -5.96 -2.54 -1.77
CA VAL A 203 -5.18 -3.78 -1.78
C VAL A 203 -5.74 -4.82 -0.82
N ASP A 204 -5.68 -6.09 -1.19
CA ASP A 204 -5.90 -7.26 -0.35
C ASP A 204 -5.42 -8.51 -1.09
N ASP A 205 -5.49 -9.65 -0.42
CA ASP A 205 -5.37 -10.96 -1.04
C ASP A 205 -6.58 -11.26 -1.93
N GLU A 206 -6.44 -11.01 -3.23
CA GLU A 206 -7.50 -11.26 -4.22
C GLU A 206 -7.82 -12.75 -4.42
N SER A 207 -7.00 -13.68 -3.89
CA SER A 207 -7.29 -15.11 -3.95
C SER A 207 -8.41 -15.53 -3.01
N LYS A 208 -8.70 -14.73 -1.98
CA LYS A 208 -9.81 -14.96 -1.07
C LYS A 208 -11.15 -14.86 -1.80
N HIS A 209 -11.99 -15.86 -1.58
CA HIS A 209 -13.32 -15.86 -2.17
C HIS A 209 -14.23 -14.87 -1.43
N SER A 210 -15.06 -14.15 -2.20
CA SER A 210 -16.12 -13.31 -1.64
C SER A 210 -17.45 -13.99 -1.93
N ASP A 211 -18.15 -14.41 -0.89
CA ASP A 211 -19.46 -15.07 -1.00
C ASP A 211 -20.59 -14.10 -1.31
N HIS A 212 -20.33 -12.79 -1.25
CA HIS A 212 -21.32 -11.75 -1.46
C HIS A 212 -21.11 -11.05 -2.80
N MET A 213 -22.19 -10.95 -3.57
CA MET A 213 -22.23 -10.10 -4.76
C MET A 213 -22.85 -8.74 -4.41
N PHE A 214 -22.16 -7.67 -4.81
CA PHE A 214 -22.70 -6.32 -4.67
C PHE A 214 -23.93 -6.15 -5.61
N SER A 215 -25.05 -5.75 -5.04
CA SER A 215 -26.31 -5.53 -5.74
C SER A 215 -27.08 -4.38 -5.13
N PHE A 216 -28.20 -4.00 -5.73
CA PHE A 216 -29.11 -2.99 -5.14
C PHE A 216 -29.68 -3.39 -3.78
N GLY A 217 -29.72 -4.69 -3.46
CA GLY A 217 -30.14 -5.21 -2.16
C GLY A 217 -29.01 -5.27 -1.11
N SER A 218 -27.79 -4.91 -1.47
CA SER A 218 -26.67 -4.91 -0.52
C SER A 218 -26.89 -3.85 0.56
N PRO A 219 -26.55 -4.14 1.84
CA PRO A 219 -26.72 -3.18 2.92
C PRO A 219 -25.88 -1.93 2.68
N LYS A 220 -26.36 -0.79 3.17
CA LYS A 220 -25.55 0.45 3.19
C LYS A 220 -24.35 0.29 4.14
N PRO A 221 -23.29 1.10 4.01
CA PRO A 221 -22.11 1.01 4.87
C PRO A 221 -22.38 1.08 6.37
N GLU A 222 -23.40 1.86 6.78
CA GLU A 222 -23.84 1.98 8.18
C GLU A 222 -24.45 0.68 8.70
N GLN A 223 -25.08 -0.09 7.82
CA GLN A 223 -25.74 -1.36 8.09
C GLN A 223 -24.82 -2.56 7.95
N TRP A 224 -23.62 -2.38 7.35
CA TRP A 224 -22.61 -3.43 7.27
C TRP A 224 -21.91 -3.56 8.61
N THR A 225 -22.48 -4.43 9.48
CA THR A 225 -22.05 -4.61 10.88
C THR A 225 -21.54 -6.03 11.18
N THR A 226 -21.57 -6.92 10.18
CA THR A 226 -21.01 -8.28 10.27
C THR A 226 -19.48 -8.24 10.31
N ASP A 227 -18.87 -9.33 10.76
CA ASP A 227 -17.41 -9.46 10.80
C ASP A 227 -16.81 -9.81 9.42
N ASP A 228 -17.67 -10.08 8.43
CA ASP A 228 -17.23 -10.40 7.07
C ASP A 228 -16.72 -9.18 6.33
N ASN A 229 -15.65 -9.37 5.59
CA ASN A 229 -15.12 -8.34 4.72
C ASN A 229 -16.10 -8.07 3.57
N PRO A 230 -16.43 -6.80 3.26
CA PRO A 230 -17.22 -6.49 2.07
C PRO A 230 -16.57 -7.03 0.80
N PRO A 231 -17.37 -7.44 -0.20
CA PRO A 231 -16.82 -7.93 -1.47
C PRO A 231 -16.04 -6.84 -2.21
N TYR A 232 -15.14 -7.26 -3.08
CA TYR A 232 -14.27 -6.35 -3.87
C TYR A 232 -15.07 -5.21 -4.52
N SER A 233 -16.15 -5.52 -5.24
CA SER A 233 -16.99 -4.54 -5.93
C SER A 233 -17.59 -3.50 -4.98
N TYR A 234 -17.93 -3.88 -3.76
CA TYR A 234 -18.46 -2.99 -2.74
C TYR A 234 -17.39 -2.00 -2.24
N TYR A 235 -16.18 -2.49 -1.94
CA TYR A 235 -15.05 -1.62 -1.60
C TYR A 235 -14.74 -0.63 -2.71
N ILE A 236 -14.59 -1.12 -3.95
CA ILE A 236 -14.23 -0.29 -5.09
C ILE A 236 -15.29 0.79 -5.34
N PHE A 237 -16.57 0.44 -5.26
CA PHE A 237 -17.66 1.40 -5.44
C PHE A 237 -17.60 2.53 -4.39
N TYR A 238 -17.47 2.21 -3.10
CA TYR A 238 -17.46 3.23 -2.06
C TYR A 238 -16.15 4.03 -2.01
N MET A 239 -15.02 3.43 -2.35
CA MET A 239 -13.77 4.16 -2.55
C MET A 239 -13.92 5.17 -3.70
N TYR A 240 -14.35 4.70 -4.87
CA TYR A 240 -14.60 5.55 -6.04
C TYR A 240 -15.57 6.69 -5.73
N ALA A 241 -16.73 6.40 -5.14
CA ALA A 241 -17.74 7.41 -4.84
C ALA A 241 -17.20 8.54 -3.93
N ASN A 242 -16.46 8.18 -2.88
CA ASN A 242 -15.86 9.16 -1.97
C ASN A 242 -14.74 9.97 -2.67
N ILE A 243 -13.90 9.33 -3.46
CA ILE A 243 -12.83 10.01 -4.23
C ILE A 243 -13.45 11.00 -5.23
N MET A 244 -14.52 10.62 -5.94
CA MET A 244 -15.19 11.49 -6.90
C MET A 244 -15.80 12.73 -6.24
N VAL A 245 -16.47 12.56 -5.10
CA VAL A 245 -17.03 13.70 -4.36
C VAL A 245 -15.92 14.62 -3.84
N LEU A 246 -14.85 14.03 -3.29
CA LEU A 246 -13.69 14.78 -2.84
C LEU A 246 -13.01 15.53 -3.99
N ASN A 247 -12.84 14.89 -5.14
CA ASN A 247 -12.23 15.48 -6.33
C ASN A 247 -13.06 16.66 -6.87
N ASN A 248 -14.39 16.55 -6.88
CA ASN A 248 -15.26 17.64 -7.29
C ASN A 248 -15.06 18.87 -6.38
N LEU A 249 -15.09 18.68 -5.06
CA LEU A 249 -14.82 19.74 -4.09
C LEU A 249 -13.41 20.37 -4.29
N ARG A 250 -12.39 19.52 -4.44
CA ARG A 250 -11.00 20.00 -4.63
C ARG A 250 -10.85 20.77 -5.93
N LYS A 251 -11.49 20.31 -7.01
CA LYS A 251 -11.49 21.00 -8.30
C LYS A 251 -12.14 22.39 -8.22
N GLU A 252 -13.27 22.52 -7.53
CA GLU A 252 -13.94 23.80 -7.29
C GLU A 252 -13.03 24.80 -6.51
N LEU A 253 -12.20 24.28 -5.61
CA LEU A 253 -11.24 25.05 -4.83
C LEU A 253 -9.88 25.27 -5.53
N GLY A 254 -9.71 24.83 -6.78
CA GLY A 254 -8.46 24.94 -7.54
C GLY A 254 -7.31 24.07 -7.02
N LEU A 255 -7.64 22.97 -6.29
CA LEU A 255 -6.67 22.04 -5.74
C LEU A 255 -6.47 20.83 -6.67
N SER A 256 -5.32 20.15 -6.53
CA SER A 256 -5.05 18.89 -7.24
C SER A 256 -6.06 17.80 -6.87
N THR A 257 -6.47 17.00 -7.85
CA THR A 257 -7.35 15.86 -7.69
C THR A 257 -6.56 14.56 -7.56
N PHE A 258 -7.21 13.49 -7.12
CA PHE A 258 -6.62 12.18 -6.87
C PHE A 258 -7.12 11.16 -7.88
N GLN A 259 -6.23 10.32 -8.38
CA GLN A 259 -6.58 9.18 -9.22
C GLN A 259 -6.92 7.96 -8.36
N PHE A 260 -7.79 7.10 -8.87
CA PHE A 260 -8.09 5.82 -8.22
C PHE A 260 -7.46 4.68 -9.01
N ARG A 261 -6.48 4.01 -8.38
CA ARG A 261 -5.62 2.99 -9.02
C ARG A 261 -5.53 1.72 -8.17
N PRO A 262 -6.64 0.96 -8.03
CA PRO A 262 -6.67 -0.21 -7.16
C PRO A 262 -5.88 -1.39 -7.73
N HIS A 263 -5.43 -2.27 -6.85
CA HIS A 263 -5.04 -3.62 -7.20
C HIS A 263 -6.25 -4.36 -7.77
N CYS A 264 -6.08 -5.01 -8.91
CA CYS A 264 -7.14 -5.77 -9.55
C CYS A 264 -6.62 -6.83 -10.51
N GLY A 265 -7.18 -8.02 -10.39
CA GLY A 265 -6.91 -9.12 -11.32
C GLY A 265 -5.53 -9.74 -11.17
N GLU A 266 -4.87 -9.59 -10.05
CA GLU A 266 -3.66 -10.34 -9.71
C GLU A 266 -4.00 -11.81 -9.47
N ALA A 267 -5.06 -12.05 -8.70
CA ALA A 267 -5.66 -13.36 -8.45
C ALA A 267 -7.20 -13.25 -8.45
N GLY A 268 -7.91 -14.26 -7.96
CA GLY A 268 -9.35 -14.23 -7.72
C GLY A 268 -10.22 -14.17 -8.97
N SER A 269 -11.40 -13.56 -8.81
CA SER A 269 -12.45 -13.54 -9.83
C SER A 269 -12.20 -12.51 -10.93
N ILE A 270 -12.55 -12.89 -12.17
CA ILE A 270 -12.57 -11.97 -13.32
C ILE A 270 -13.59 -10.83 -13.11
N THR A 271 -14.63 -11.05 -12.31
CA THR A 271 -15.65 -10.02 -12.03
C THR A 271 -15.07 -8.79 -11.34
N ASN A 272 -13.96 -8.93 -10.60
CA ASN A 272 -13.24 -7.81 -10.01
C ASN A 272 -12.74 -6.83 -11.08
N LEU A 273 -12.27 -7.35 -12.22
CA LEU A 273 -11.81 -6.54 -13.35
C LEU A 273 -12.95 -5.74 -14.01
N VAL A 274 -14.18 -6.24 -13.97
CA VAL A 274 -15.37 -5.49 -14.44
C VAL A 274 -15.63 -4.30 -13.51
N SER A 275 -15.58 -4.53 -12.20
CA SER A 275 -15.78 -3.46 -11.21
C SER A 275 -14.71 -2.37 -11.31
N ALA A 276 -13.47 -2.77 -11.47
CA ALA A 276 -12.36 -1.83 -11.64
C ALA A 276 -12.45 -1.09 -12.99
N PHE A 277 -12.86 -1.74 -14.09
CA PHE A 277 -13.07 -1.10 -15.37
C PHE A 277 -14.06 0.07 -15.29
N LEU A 278 -15.09 -0.06 -14.46
CA LEU A 278 -16.13 0.97 -14.31
C LEU A 278 -15.72 2.12 -13.37
N ALA A 279 -14.74 1.93 -12.50
CA ALA A 279 -14.47 2.86 -11.40
C ALA A 279 -13.02 3.36 -11.33
N ALA A 280 -12.07 2.65 -11.93
CA ALA A 280 -10.65 2.96 -11.76
C ALA A 280 -10.08 3.78 -12.93
N ASP A 281 -9.17 4.71 -12.61
CA ASP A 281 -8.39 5.43 -13.61
C ASP A 281 -7.28 4.55 -14.20
N ASN A 282 -6.77 3.62 -13.40
CA ASN A 282 -5.80 2.60 -13.82
C ASN A 282 -5.91 1.40 -12.85
N ILE A 283 -5.34 0.26 -13.20
CA ILE A 283 -5.27 -0.91 -12.31
C ILE A 283 -3.83 -1.37 -12.10
N SER A 284 -3.57 -1.99 -10.95
CA SER A 284 -2.32 -2.72 -10.73
C SER A 284 -2.51 -4.21 -11.03
N HIS A 285 -1.48 -4.84 -11.62
CA HIS A 285 -1.37 -6.25 -12.02
C HIS A 285 -2.17 -6.66 -13.25
N GLY A 286 -3.48 -6.75 -13.21
CA GLY A 286 -4.33 -7.11 -14.35
C GLY A 286 -4.10 -8.50 -14.95
N LEU A 287 -3.42 -9.43 -14.26
CA LEU A 287 -3.02 -10.75 -14.80
C LEU A 287 -4.20 -11.57 -15.34
N ASN A 288 -5.32 -11.51 -14.62
CA ASN A 288 -6.52 -12.28 -14.96
C ASN A 288 -7.25 -11.74 -16.22
N LEU A 289 -6.87 -10.58 -16.76
CA LEU A 289 -7.35 -10.12 -18.06
C LEU A 289 -7.05 -11.12 -19.18
N LYS A 290 -5.95 -11.92 -19.06
CA LYS A 290 -5.64 -12.97 -20.03
C LYS A 290 -6.75 -14.01 -20.19
N LYS A 291 -7.64 -14.15 -19.20
CA LYS A 291 -8.74 -15.10 -19.21
C LYS A 291 -10.03 -14.55 -19.87
N SER A 292 -10.07 -13.24 -20.19
CA SER A 292 -11.24 -12.59 -20.76
C SER A 292 -10.89 -11.71 -21.96
N PRO A 293 -10.95 -12.24 -23.17
CA PRO A 293 -10.68 -11.46 -24.40
C PRO A 293 -11.60 -10.23 -24.56
N VAL A 294 -12.83 -10.32 -24.11
CA VAL A 294 -13.78 -9.20 -24.15
C VAL A 294 -13.32 -8.05 -23.26
N LEU A 295 -12.92 -8.34 -22.01
CA LEU A 295 -12.37 -7.31 -21.12
C LEU A 295 -11.05 -6.75 -21.64
N GLN A 296 -10.16 -7.58 -22.20
CA GLN A 296 -8.92 -7.10 -22.84
C GLN A 296 -9.26 -6.07 -23.93
N TYR A 297 -10.27 -6.35 -24.76
CA TYR A 297 -10.69 -5.43 -25.81
C TYR A 297 -11.26 -4.13 -25.27
N LEU A 298 -12.05 -4.17 -24.20
CA LEU A 298 -12.57 -2.97 -23.53
C LEU A 298 -11.45 -2.13 -22.92
N TYR A 299 -10.50 -2.74 -22.22
CA TYR A 299 -9.31 -2.05 -21.67
C TYR A 299 -8.43 -1.45 -22.77
N TYR A 300 -8.32 -2.15 -23.90
CA TYR A 300 -7.63 -1.63 -25.09
C TYR A 300 -8.34 -0.41 -25.66
N LEU A 301 -9.66 -0.46 -25.86
CA LEU A 301 -10.41 0.65 -26.45
C LEU A 301 -10.40 1.91 -25.57
N THR A 302 -10.51 1.74 -24.27
CA THR A 302 -10.56 2.85 -23.31
C THR A 302 -9.17 3.28 -22.86
N GLN A 303 -8.13 2.52 -23.22
CA GLN A 303 -6.74 2.75 -22.82
C GLN A 303 -6.57 2.91 -21.30
N VAL A 304 -7.31 2.14 -20.50
CA VAL A 304 -7.11 2.09 -19.06
C VAL A 304 -5.73 1.49 -18.79
N PRO A 305 -4.82 2.24 -18.13
CA PRO A 305 -3.47 1.77 -17.90
C PRO A 305 -3.40 0.60 -16.91
N ILE A 306 -2.43 -0.28 -17.09
CA ILE A 306 -2.18 -1.45 -16.27
C ILE A 306 -0.74 -1.39 -15.77
N ALA A 307 -0.54 -1.23 -14.46
CA ALA A 307 0.79 -1.29 -13.84
C ALA A 307 1.12 -2.74 -13.50
N MET A 308 1.94 -3.38 -14.32
CA MET A 308 2.29 -4.80 -14.16
C MET A 308 3.59 -4.96 -13.39
N SER A 309 3.62 -5.92 -12.46
CA SER A 309 4.74 -6.21 -11.57
C SER A 309 5.25 -7.65 -11.74
N PRO A 310 5.95 -7.97 -12.84
CA PRO A 310 6.34 -9.34 -13.15
C PRO A 310 7.21 -10.01 -12.10
N LEU A 311 8.05 -9.25 -11.38
CA LEU A 311 8.92 -9.78 -10.32
C LEU A 311 8.08 -10.29 -9.15
N SER A 312 7.19 -9.45 -8.61
CA SER A 312 6.26 -9.82 -7.55
C SER A 312 5.36 -10.97 -7.99
N ASN A 313 4.78 -10.90 -9.18
CA ASN A 313 3.91 -11.95 -9.68
C ASN A 313 4.61 -13.31 -9.83
N ASN A 314 5.91 -13.31 -10.21
CA ASN A 314 6.68 -14.56 -10.27
C ASN A 314 6.93 -15.16 -8.89
N SER A 315 7.11 -14.32 -7.89
CA SER A 315 7.31 -14.78 -6.52
C SER A 315 6.02 -15.36 -5.91
N LEU A 316 4.85 -14.81 -6.25
CA LEU A 316 3.60 -15.09 -5.55
C LEU A 316 2.63 -15.98 -6.33
N PHE A 317 2.45 -15.78 -7.64
CA PHE A 317 1.30 -16.33 -8.37
C PHE A 317 1.63 -17.16 -9.60
N LEU A 318 2.61 -16.77 -10.41
CA LEU A 318 2.89 -17.46 -11.68
C LEU A 318 4.33 -17.25 -12.16
N GLU A 319 4.82 -18.20 -12.94
CA GLU A 319 6.14 -18.13 -13.58
C GLU A 319 6.21 -17.02 -14.64
N TYR A 320 7.40 -16.46 -14.88
CA TYR A 320 7.63 -15.45 -15.90
C TYR A 320 7.11 -15.83 -17.28
N SER A 321 7.27 -17.10 -17.66
CA SER A 321 6.80 -17.64 -18.96
C SER A 321 5.28 -17.55 -19.14
N LYS A 322 4.54 -17.49 -18.03
CA LYS A 322 3.06 -17.42 -18.01
C LYS A 322 2.55 -15.99 -17.80
N ASN A 323 3.44 -15.03 -17.57
CA ASN A 323 3.04 -13.62 -17.35
C ASN A 323 2.55 -13.02 -18.66
N PRO A 324 1.35 -12.41 -18.70
CA PRO A 324 0.75 -11.89 -19.93
C PRO A 324 1.37 -10.56 -20.40
N PHE A 325 2.36 -10.00 -19.74
CA PHE A 325 2.93 -8.70 -20.05
C PHE A 325 3.28 -8.53 -21.54
N ARG A 326 4.00 -9.51 -22.12
CA ARG A 326 4.40 -9.45 -23.54
C ARG A 326 3.20 -9.46 -24.47
N ASP A 327 2.21 -10.31 -24.17
CA ASP A 327 0.99 -10.43 -24.96
C ASP A 327 0.18 -9.13 -24.91
N PHE A 328 0.02 -8.54 -23.73
CA PHE A 328 -0.67 -7.27 -23.56
C PHE A 328 0.02 -6.11 -24.28
N LEU A 329 1.34 -6.04 -24.18
CA LEU A 329 2.13 -5.03 -24.89
C LEU A 329 1.97 -5.17 -26.42
N HIS A 330 2.08 -6.39 -26.96
CA HIS A 330 1.90 -6.65 -28.39
C HIS A 330 0.47 -6.34 -28.89
N LYS A 331 -0.54 -6.53 -28.06
CA LYS A 331 -1.93 -6.20 -28.36
C LYS A 331 -2.24 -4.70 -28.26
N GLY A 332 -1.30 -3.89 -27.79
CA GLY A 332 -1.47 -2.44 -27.67
C GLY A 332 -2.25 -2.00 -26.42
N LEU A 333 -2.38 -2.85 -25.39
CA LEU A 333 -2.85 -2.42 -24.09
C LEU A 333 -1.86 -1.41 -23.47
N CYS A 334 -2.37 -0.43 -22.77
CA CYS A 334 -1.55 0.55 -22.08
C CYS A 334 -0.94 -0.09 -20.82
N VAL A 335 0.29 -0.61 -20.95
CA VAL A 335 0.99 -1.30 -19.86
C VAL A 335 2.24 -0.57 -19.43
N SER A 336 2.53 -0.56 -18.14
CA SER A 336 3.77 -0.09 -17.54
C SER A 336 4.35 -1.16 -16.62
N LEU A 337 5.68 -1.12 -16.42
CA LEU A 337 6.36 -2.00 -15.48
C LEU A 337 6.46 -1.32 -14.11
N SER A 338 6.20 -2.08 -13.09
CA SER A 338 6.31 -1.70 -11.69
C SER A 338 7.05 -2.80 -10.92
N THR A 339 7.59 -2.49 -9.76
CA THR A 339 8.30 -3.46 -8.93
C THR A 339 7.40 -4.09 -7.89
N ASP A 340 6.28 -3.41 -7.53
CA ASP A 340 5.46 -3.77 -6.38
C ASP A 340 6.32 -3.81 -5.10
N ASP A 341 6.19 -4.86 -4.30
CA ASP A 341 7.08 -5.07 -3.17
C ASP A 341 8.48 -5.46 -3.67
N PRO A 342 9.47 -4.59 -3.57
CA PRO A 342 10.81 -4.85 -4.10
C PRO A 342 11.63 -5.65 -3.09
N MET A 343 11.22 -6.86 -2.85
CA MET A 343 11.92 -7.75 -1.93
C MET A 343 12.40 -9.00 -2.61
#